data_59e3ce9e212eca9c4f0b5d1e0560ea4c
#
_entry.id   59e3ce9e212eca9c4f0b5d1e0560ea4c
#
_cell.length_a   1.000
_cell.length_b   1.000
_cell.length_c   1.000
_cell.angle_alpha   90.00
_cell.angle_beta   90.00
_cell.angle_gamma   90.00
#
_symmetry.space_group_name_H-M   'P 1'
#
loop_
_entity.id
_entity.type
_entity.pdbx_description
1 polymer ?
#
loop_
_entity_poly.entity_id
_entity_poly.type
_entity_poly.pdbx_seq_one_letter_code
_entity_poly.pdbx_strand_id
1 'polypeptide(L)'
;EERCRLVSQITTMNMKTLRTIVVKFGTSVLTQGGNRLCLSHMVEIVRELARLESSGVQVVVVSSGAQAAGRETLGYPKLPKNLINRQMVATVGQNRLFNTWQNLFSIYGFNVGQILLTGADLEDRVRYLNARDTIKAMLEHKIIPVINENDALATPGIKIGDNDNLSARVAVMIEADLLVLLTDQKGLYTANPEKDKSARFIYVVPEITDEIRAMAGGSVSGLGTGGMSTKIEAASIATMSGIDTVVMSGAEPANIGDLLRGGSHGTLFRGSENPVLSRKMWIVSCKVPS
;
A
#
# COMPACT_ATOMS: atom_id res chain seq x y z
N GLU A 1 13.05 13.77 -26.86
CA GLU A 1 13.19 12.42 -27.44
C GLU A 1 13.41 11.35 -26.35
N GLU A 2 14.29 11.56 -25.38
CA GLU A 2 14.55 10.65 -24.26
C GLU A 2 13.30 10.43 -23.37
N ARG A 3 12.51 11.49 -23.15
CA ARG A 3 11.23 11.47 -22.46
C ARG A 3 10.17 10.61 -23.18
N CYS A 4 10.16 10.65 -24.53
CA CYS A 4 9.27 9.81 -25.36
C CYS A 4 9.71 8.34 -25.36
N ARG A 5 11.01 8.03 -25.35
CA ARG A 5 11.52 6.66 -25.28
C ARG A 5 11.28 6.02 -23.91
N LEU A 6 11.46 6.77 -22.81
CA LEU A 6 11.15 6.31 -21.44
C LEU A 6 9.64 6.10 -21.25
N VAL A 7 8.80 6.98 -21.79
CA VAL A 7 7.34 6.82 -21.78
C VAL A 7 6.93 5.57 -22.56
N SER A 8 7.59 5.23 -23.68
CA SER A 8 7.31 3.99 -24.42
C SER A 8 7.72 2.72 -23.63
N GLN A 9 8.68 2.81 -22.72
CA GLN A 9 9.07 1.69 -21.85
C GLN A 9 8.13 1.51 -20.64
N ILE A 10 7.46 2.57 -20.18
CA ILE A 10 6.38 2.48 -19.19
C ILE A 10 5.14 1.84 -19.82
N THR A 11 4.93 2.03 -21.11
CA THR A 11 3.82 1.45 -21.90
C THR A 11 3.92 -0.09 -22.04
N THR A 12 5.01 -0.72 -21.60
CA THR A 12 5.16 -2.18 -21.59
C THR A 12 4.68 -2.87 -20.31
N MET A 13 4.08 -2.16 -19.35
CA MET A 13 3.11 -2.83 -18.47
C MET A 13 2.00 -3.38 -19.38
N ASN A 14 1.78 -4.69 -19.35
CA ASN A 14 0.73 -5.28 -20.18
C ASN A 14 -0.63 -4.98 -19.53
N MET A 15 -1.02 -3.69 -19.59
CA MET A 15 -2.19 -3.11 -18.91
C MET A 15 -3.51 -3.79 -19.32
N LYS A 16 -3.51 -4.47 -20.48
CA LYS A 16 -4.69 -5.21 -20.97
C LYS A 16 -5.01 -6.50 -20.18
N THR A 17 -4.11 -6.93 -19.30
CA THR A 17 -4.24 -8.17 -18.53
C THR A 17 -4.32 -7.99 -17.02
N LEU A 18 -4.28 -6.74 -16.52
CA LEU A 18 -4.42 -6.49 -15.08
C LEU A 18 -5.82 -6.89 -14.61
N ARG A 19 -5.86 -7.86 -13.69
CA ARG A 19 -7.09 -8.38 -13.08
C ARG A 19 -7.26 -7.93 -11.65
N THR A 20 -6.18 -7.95 -10.88
CA THR A 20 -6.21 -7.69 -9.43
C THR A 20 -5.13 -6.70 -9.05
N ILE A 21 -5.54 -5.62 -8.40
CA ILE A 21 -4.62 -4.59 -7.88
C ILE A 21 -4.77 -4.43 -6.37
N VAL A 22 -3.64 -4.20 -5.69
CA VAL A 22 -3.61 -3.80 -4.29
C VAL A 22 -3.26 -2.32 -4.23
N VAL A 23 -4.11 -1.51 -3.61
CA VAL A 23 -3.90 -0.07 -3.46
C VAL A 23 -3.75 0.26 -1.98
N LYS A 24 -2.59 0.77 -1.60
CA LYS A 24 -2.30 1.17 -0.23
C LYS A 24 -2.43 2.68 -0.05
N PHE A 25 -3.17 3.06 0.97
CA PHE A 25 -3.40 4.45 1.38
C PHE A 25 -2.69 4.77 2.69
N GLY A 26 -1.73 5.71 2.65
CA GLY A 26 -1.08 6.26 3.85
C GLY A 26 -2.01 7.20 4.62
N THR A 27 -1.71 7.42 5.90
CA THR A 27 -2.49 8.36 6.73
C THR A 27 -2.48 9.77 6.14
N SER A 28 -1.33 10.25 5.65
CA SER A 28 -1.19 11.58 5.01
C SER A 28 -2.12 11.74 3.80
N VAL A 29 -2.31 10.69 3.01
CA VAL A 29 -3.23 10.69 1.87
C VAL A 29 -4.69 10.80 2.33
N LEU A 30 -5.09 9.97 3.30
CA LEU A 30 -6.48 9.94 3.78
C LEU A 30 -6.86 11.18 4.60
N THR A 31 -5.88 11.86 5.18
CA THR A 31 -6.11 13.08 5.98
C THR A 31 -5.76 14.37 5.22
N GLN A 32 -5.19 14.25 4.00
CA GLN A 32 -4.64 15.40 3.26
C GLN A 32 -3.67 16.23 4.11
N GLY A 33 -2.81 15.54 4.90
CA GLY A 33 -1.86 16.16 5.84
C GLY A 33 -2.51 16.73 7.11
N GLY A 34 -3.82 16.61 7.29
CA GLY A 34 -4.54 17.05 8.48
C GLY A 34 -4.53 16.03 9.62
N ASN A 35 -5.32 16.32 10.65
CA ASN A 35 -5.43 15.50 11.87
C ASN A 35 -6.70 14.62 11.91
N ARG A 36 -7.53 14.64 10.87
CA ARG A 36 -8.77 13.88 10.70
C ARG A 36 -8.89 13.32 9.30
N LEU A 37 -9.77 12.35 9.09
CA LEU A 37 -10.06 11.84 7.75
C LEU A 37 -10.66 12.94 6.87
N CYS A 38 -10.11 13.12 5.67
CA CYS A 38 -10.62 14.05 4.67
C CYS A 38 -11.69 13.34 3.83
N LEU A 39 -12.96 13.44 4.24
CA LEU A 39 -14.06 12.72 3.61
C LEU A 39 -14.23 13.10 2.13
N SER A 40 -14.07 14.38 1.78
CA SER A 40 -14.16 14.84 0.39
C SER A 40 -13.13 14.16 -0.50
N HIS A 41 -11.89 14.01 -0.01
CA HIS A 41 -10.85 13.29 -0.73
C HIS A 41 -11.11 11.78 -0.81
N MET A 42 -11.61 11.18 0.27
CA MET A 42 -11.99 9.76 0.27
C MET A 42 -13.15 9.47 -0.69
N VAL A 43 -14.08 10.39 -0.90
CA VAL A 43 -15.13 10.27 -1.94
C VAL A 43 -14.49 10.16 -3.32
N GLU A 44 -13.52 11.00 -3.65
CA GLU A 44 -12.83 10.96 -4.95
C GLU A 44 -12.04 9.64 -5.13
N ILE A 45 -11.36 9.19 -4.07
CA ILE A 45 -10.67 7.89 -4.06
C ILE A 45 -11.66 6.76 -4.37
N VAL A 46 -12.76 6.68 -3.62
CA VAL A 46 -13.74 5.60 -3.78
C VAL A 46 -14.42 5.67 -5.15
N ARG A 47 -14.69 6.86 -5.67
CA ARG A 47 -15.23 7.04 -7.03
C ARG A 47 -14.31 6.38 -8.07
N GLU A 48 -13.00 6.58 -7.94
CA GLU A 48 -12.06 6.01 -8.90
C GLU A 48 -11.91 4.49 -8.73
N LEU A 49 -11.82 3.99 -7.49
CA LEU A 49 -11.77 2.56 -7.24
C LEU A 49 -13.04 1.83 -7.70
N ALA A 50 -14.21 2.42 -7.49
CA ALA A 50 -15.49 1.89 -7.96
C ALA A 50 -15.58 1.83 -9.49
N ARG A 51 -14.98 2.80 -10.21
CA ARG A 51 -14.86 2.76 -11.67
C ARG A 51 -14.00 1.59 -12.12
N LEU A 52 -12.88 1.34 -11.45
CA LEU A 52 -12.01 0.21 -11.76
C LEU A 52 -12.73 -1.12 -11.54
N GLU A 53 -13.40 -1.31 -10.41
CA GLU A 53 -14.23 -2.49 -10.15
C GLU A 53 -15.33 -2.69 -11.21
N SER A 54 -16.00 -1.60 -11.61
CA SER A 54 -17.02 -1.64 -12.66
C SER A 54 -16.45 -2.00 -14.03
N SER A 55 -15.17 -1.74 -14.27
CA SER A 55 -14.46 -2.11 -15.50
C SER A 55 -13.90 -3.54 -15.48
N GLY A 56 -14.07 -4.27 -14.37
CA GLY A 56 -13.62 -5.66 -14.21
C GLY A 56 -12.24 -5.81 -13.56
N VAL A 57 -11.67 -4.73 -13.03
CA VAL A 57 -10.43 -4.79 -12.23
C VAL A 57 -10.79 -4.99 -10.77
N GLN A 58 -10.36 -6.10 -10.18
CA GLN A 58 -10.54 -6.39 -8.76
C GLN A 58 -9.62 -5.50 -7.91
N VAL A 59 -10.19 -4.78 -6.94
CA VAL A 59 -9.46 -3.85 -6.08
C VAL A 59 -9.38 -4.37 -4.65
N VAL A 60 -8.17 -4.39 -4.09
CA VAL A 60 -7.93 -4.62 -2.66
C VAL A 60 -7.39 -3.34 -2.04
N VAL A 61 -8.03 -2.85 -1.00
CA VAL A 61 -7.63 -1.65 -0.27
C VAL A 61 -6.80 -2.03 0.96
N VAL A 62 -5.60 -1.47 1.11
CA VAL A 62 -4.84 -1.51 2.37
C VAL A 62 -4.81 -0.10 2.95
N SER A 63 -5.49 0.09 4.09
CA SER A 63 -5.80 1.41 4.62
C SER A 63 -5.07 1.68 5.93
N SER A 64 -4.31 2.77 5.99
CA SER A 64 -3.93 3.41 7.25
C SER A 64 -5.05 4.34 7.75
N GLY A 65 -4.78 5.12 8.79
CA GLY A 65 -5.69 6.18 9.25
C GLY A 65 -6.50 5.84 10.49
N ALA A 66 -6.43 4.62 11.02
CA ALA A 66 -7.17 4.23 12.24
C ALA A 66 -6.83 5.14 13.43
N GLN A 67 -5.55 5.48 13.65
CA GLN A 67 -5.17 6.39 14.74
C GLN A 67 -5.71 7.81 14.54
N ALA A 68 -5.69 8.34 13.32
CA ALA A 68 -6.25 9.67 13.01
C ALA A 68 -7.76 9.70 13.27
N ALA A 69 -8.49 8.69 12.78
CA ALA A 69 -9.92 8.54 13.02
C ALA A 69 -10.25 8.38 14.51
N GLY A 70 -9.44 7.62 15.26
CA GLY A 70 -9.64 7.40 16.69
C GLY A 70 -9.40 8.67 17.51
N ARG A 71 -8.37 9.43 17.20
CA ARG A 71 -8.10 10.73 17.85
C ARG A 71 -9.24 11.71 17.63
N GLU A 72 -9.77 11.80 16.40
CA GLU A 72 -10.93 12.61 16.08
C GLU A 72 -12.16 12.17 16.88
N THR A 73 -12.46 10.87 16.91
CA THR A 73 -13.61 10.30 17.62
C THR A 73 -13.54 10.56 19.13
N LEU A 74 -12.35 10.53 19.71
CA LEU A 74 -12.10 10.75 21.14
C LEU A 74 -11.91 12.24 21.51
N GLY A 75 -12.09 13.17 20.56
CA GLY A 75 -11.92 14.61 20.82
C GLY A 75 -10.48 15.03 21.06
N TYR A 76 -9.52 14.38 20.41
CA TYR A 76 -8.07 14.68 20.50
C TYR A 76 -7.50 14.64 21.93
N PRO A 77 -7.65 13.55 22.67
CA PRO A 77 -7.22 13.46 24.05
C PRO A 77 -5.69 13.63 24.19
N LYS A 78 -5.27 14.29 25.25
CA LYS A 78 -3.86 14.36 25.66
C LYS A 78 -3.47 13.07 26.39
N LEU A 79 -2.99 12.10 25.66
CA LEU A 79 -2.60 10.78 26.19
C LEU A 79 -1.06 10.63 26.19
N PRO A 80 -0.51 9.92 27.19
CA PRO A 80 0.89 9.51 27.16
C PRO A 80 1.24 8.75 25.86
N LYS A 81 2.45 9.03 25.33
CA LYS A 81 2.94 8.39 24.11
C LYS A 81 3.46 6.98 24.40
N ASN A 82 2.58 6.01 24.66
CA ASN A 82 2.92 4.61 24.86
C ASN A 82 2.12 3.71 23.89
N LEU A 83 2.51 2.44 23.84
CA LEU A 83 1.93 1.47 22.91
C LEU A 83 0.43 1.28 23.20
N ILE A 84 0.05 1.09 24.46
CA ILE A 84 -1.33 0.79 24.87
C ILE A 84 -2.29 1.91 24.46
N ASN A 85 -1.90 3.18 24.69
CA ASN A 85 -2.72 4.31 24.29
C ASN A 85 -2.86 4.42 22.78
N ARG A 86 -1.79 4.11 22.02
CA ARG A 86 -1.86 4.07 20.54
C ARG A 86 -2.80 2.96 20.07
N GLN A 87 -2.72 1.78 20.66
CA GLN A 87 -3.60 0.65 20.34
C GLN A 87 -5.06 0.96 20.68
N MET A 88 -5.33 1.51 21.84
CA MET A 88 -6.67 1.94 22.24
C MET A 88 -7.27 2.95 21.26
N VAL A 89 -6.51 3.98 20.88
CA VAL A 89 -6.95 4.99 19.91
C VAL A 89 -7.19 4.35 18.54
N ALA A 90 -6.28 3.49 18.08
CA ALA A 90 -6.43 2.80 16.80
C ALA A 90 -7.65 1.88 16.78
N THR A 91 -7.94 1.18 17.88
CA THR A 91 -9.11 0.30 18.01
C THR A 91 -10.42 1.09 17.87
N VAL A 92 -10.54 2.24 18.55
CA VAL A 92 -11.70 3.13 18.39
C VAL A 92 -11.81 3.65 16.95
N GLY A 93 -10.68 4.05 16.38
CA GLY A 93 -10.64 4.63 15.04
C GLY A 93 -10.82 3.61 13.92
N GLN A 94 -10.46 2.35 14.14
CA GLN A 94 -10.63 1.29 13.13
C GLN A 94 -12.11 1.11 12.74
N ASN A 95 -13.00 1.12 13.72
CA ASN A 95 -14.44 1.06 13.46
C ASN A 95 -14.91 2.25 12.60
N ARG A 96 -14.51 3.48 12.96
CA ARG A 96 -14.87 4.68 12.19
C ARG A 96 -14.28 4.64 10.78
N LEU A 97 -13.02 4.26 10.63
CA LEU A 97 -12.33 4.15 9.34
C LEU A 97 -13.04 3.16 8.42
N PHE A 98 -13.34 1.96 8.93
CA PHE A 98 -14.02 0.93 8.16
C PHE A 98 -15.44 1.37 7.75
N ASN A 99 -16.21 1.93 8.68
CA ASN A 99 -17.54 2.47 8.38
C ASN A 99 -17.49 3.57 7.32
N THR A 100 -16.43 4.38 7.32
CA THR A 100 -16.24 5.41 6.27
C THR A 100 -16.06 4.75 4.90
N TRP A 101 -15.17 3.76 4.77
CA TRP A 101 -14.99 3.01 3.53
C TRP A 101 -16.31 2.35 3.09
N GLN A 102 -17.00 1.67 3.99
CA GLN A 102 -18.27 0.99 3.71
C GLN A 102 -19.33 1.95 3.19
N ASN A 103 -19.54 3.07 3.88
CA ASN A 103 -20.54 4.06 3.49
C ASN A 103 -20.24 4.68 2.11
N LEU A 104 -18.96 4.95 1.82
CA LEU A 104 -18.57 5.53 0.54
C LEU A 104 -18.70 4.54 -0.61
N PHE A 105 -18.28 3.28 -0.44
CA PHE A 105 -18.43 2.26 -1.48
C PHE A 105 -19.89 1.88 -1.72
N SER A 106 -20.75 1.93 -0.69
CA SER A 106 -22.18 1.65 -0.82
C SER A 106 -22.90 2.63 -1.77
N ILE A 107 -22.39 3.87 -1.91
CA ILE A 107 -22.91 4.85 -2.88
C ILE A 107 -22.84 4.33 -4.31
N TYR A 108 -21.83 3.51 -4.59
CA TYR A 108 -21.59 2.90 -5.92
C TYR A 108 -22.10 1.45 -6.01
N GLY A 109 -22.83 0.97 -4.99
CA GLY A 109 -23.39 -0.38 -4.97
C GLY A 109 -22.41 -1.50 -4.64
N PHE A 110 -21.21 -1.18 -4.14
CA PHE A 110 -20.23 -2.17 -3.74
C PHE A 110 -20.27 -2.46 -2.24
N ASN A 111 -20.18 -3.75 -1.89
CA ASN A 111 -19.94 -4.19 -0.53
C ASN A 111 -18.44 -4.20 -0.23
N VAL A 112 -18.10 -3.97 1.03
CA VAL A 112 -16.74 -4.10 1.52
C VAL A 112 -16.66 -5.12 2.66
N GLY A 113 -15.53 -5.78 2.80
CA GLY A 113 -15.28 -6.69 3.93
C GLY A 113 -13.99 -6.30 4.64
N GLN A 114 -14.05 -6.25 5.97
CA GLN A 114 -12.90 -5.91 6.80
C GLN A 114 -12.03 -7.13 7.05
N ILE A 115 -10.72 -6.97 6.86
CA ILE A 115 -9.72 -7.96 7.26
C ILE A 115 -8.64 -7.26 8.08
N LEU A 116 -8.41 -7.74 9.29
CA LEU A 116 -7.36 -7.25 10.18
C LEU A 116 -6.31 -8.33 10.36
N LEU A 117 -5.05 -8.02 9.99
CA LEU A 117 -3.93 -8.97 10.02
C LEU A 117 -2.84 -8.50 10.99
N THR A 118 -2.16 -9.46 11.59
CA THR A 118 -0.92 -9.24 12.34
C THR A 118 0.26 -9.86 11.62
N GLY A 119 1.48 -9.54 12.04
CA GLY A 119 2.69 -10.21 11.54
C GLY A 119 2.62 -11.73 11.74
N ALA A 120 2.11 -12.18 12.89
CA ALA A 120 1.94 -13.61 13.19
C ALA A 120 0.98 -14.31 12.21
N ASP A 121 -0.06 -13.64 11.74
CA ASP A 121 -0.99 -14.21 10.75
C ASP A 121 -0.33 -14.39 9.37
N LEU A 122 0.65 -13.57 9.06
CA LEU A 122 1.41 -13.66 7.81
C LEU A 122 2.57 -14.66 7.88
N GLU A 123 3.04 -15.01 9.06
CA GLU A 123 4.12 -15.98 9.30
C GLU A 123 3.59 -17.40 9.52
N ASP A 124 2.41 -17.55 10.11
CA ASP A 124 1.75 -18.84 10.30
C ASP A 124 1.10 -19.31 9.01
N ARG A 125 1.53 -20.49 8.51
CA ARG A 125 1.07 -21.01 7.22
C ARG A 125 -0.45 -21.22 7.15
N VAL A 126 -1.07 -21.69 8.22
CA VAL A 126 -2.51 -21.99 8.23
C VAL A 126 -3.31 -20.70 8.19
N ARG A 127 -2.93 -19.72 9.02
CA ARG A 127 -3.57 -18.40 9.05
C ARG A 127 -3.38 -17.65 7.74
N TYR A 128 -2.17 -17.70 7.17
CA TYR A 128 -1.86 -17.11 5.86
C TYR A 128 -2.77 -17.68 4.76
N LEU A 129 -2.92 -19.00 4.68
CA LEU A 129 -3.76 -19.64 3.68
C LEU A 129 -5.25 -19.31 3.89
N ASN A 130 -5.72 -19.30 5.13
CA ASN A 130 -7.09 -18.91 5.44
C ASN A 130 -7.38 -17.45 5.06
N ALA A 131 -6.47 -16.52 5.36
CA ALA A 131 -6.61 -15.12 4.96
C ALA A 131 -6.63 -14.99 3.43
N ARG A 132 -5.71 -15.67 2.72
CA ARG A 132 -5.67 -15.70 1.26
C ARG A 132 -7.00 -16.16 0.66
N ASP A 133 -7.50 -17.30 1.13
CA ASP A 133 -8.70 -17.92 0.58
C ASP A 133 -9.93 -17.07 0.87
N THR A 134 -10.00 -16.43 2.04
CA THR A 134 -11.05 -15.47 2.38
C THR A 134 -11.00 -14.24 1.45
N ILE A 135 -9.82 -13.66 1.22
CA ILE A 135 -9.68 -12.50 0.32
C ILE A 135 -10.09 -12.90 -1.10
N LYS A 136 -9.62 -14.05 -1.62
CA LYS A 136 -9.97 -14.53 -2.95
C LYS A 136 -11.49 -14.76 -3.09
N ALA A 137 -12.13 -15.38 -2.10
CA ALA A 137 -13.59 -15.56 -2.09
C ALA A 137 -14.34 -14.21 -2.09
N MET A 138 -13.86 -13.20 -1.36
CA MET A 138 -14.45 -11.85 -1.42
C MET A 138 -14.37 -11.27 -2.82
N LEU A 139 -13.22 -11.34 -3.48
CA LEU A 139 -13.01 -10.85 -4.84
C LEU A 139 -13.90 -11.55 -5.86
N GLU A 140 -14.07 -12.88 -5.75
CA GLU A 140 -14.97 -13.67 -6.59
C GLU A 140 -16.43 -13.22 -6.44
N HIS A 141 -16.84 -12.77 -5.25
CA HIS A 141 -18.18 -12.27 -4.95
C HIS A 141 -18.33 -10.75 -5.11
N LYS A 142 -17.34 -10.08 -5.72
CA LYS A 142 -17.32 -8.61 -5.92
C LYS A 142 -17.46 -7.83 -4.61
N ILE A 143 -16.87 -8.36 -3.53
CA ILE A 143 -16.75 -7.69 -2.25
C ILE A 143 -15.32 -7.13 -2.18
N ILE A 144 -15.19 -5.82 -1.96
CA ILE A 144 -13.90 -5.15 -1.90
C ILE A 144 -13.26 -5.38 -0.52
N PRO A 145 -12.10 -6.08 -0.44
CA PRO A 145 -11.40 -6.25 0.82
C PRO A 145 -10.79 -4.92 1.28
N VAL A 146 -11.08 -4.51 2.51
CA VAL A 146 -10.42 -3.38 3.19
C VAL A 146 -9.58 -3.93 4.33
N ILE A 147 -8.27 -3.89 4.15
CA ILE A 147 -7.28 -4.54 5.01
C ILE A 147 -6.52 -3.50 5.81
N ASN A 148 -6.26 -3.79 7.08
CA ASN A 148 -5.37 -3.02 7.94
C ASN A 148 -4.61 -3.94 8.89
N GLU A 149 -3.56 -3.42 9.55
CA GLU A 149 -2.94 -4.10 10.68
C GLU A 149 -3.94 -4.17 11.85
N ASN A 150 -3.96 -5.30 12.56
CA ASN A 150 -4.70 -5.42 13.81
C ASN A 150 -3.91 -4.76 14.94
N ASP A 151 -4.02 -3.44 15.03
CA ASP A 151 -3.31 -2.64 16.03
C ASP A 151 -3.58 -3.10 17.47
N ALA A 152 -4.77 -3.66 17.75
CA ALA A 152 -5.14 -4.12 19.10
C ALA A 152 -4.28 -5.30 19.57
N LEU A 153 -3.81 -6.14 18.65
CA LEU A 153 -3.04 -7.35 18.94
C LEU A 153 -1.56 -7.23 18.54
N ALA A 154 -1.16 -6.14 17.90
CA ALA A 154 0.21 -5.93 17.45
C ALA A 154 1.16 -5.74 18.63
N THR A 155 2.17 -6.61 18.74
CA THR A 155 3.21 -6.53 19.77
C THR A 155 4.53 -6.04 19.18
N PRO A 156 5.43 -5.41 19.98
CA PRO A 156 6.68 -4.84 19.47
C PRO A 156 7.60 -5.81 18.71
N GLY A 157 7.49 -7.11 18.96
CA GLY A 157 8.31 -8.14 18.30
C GLY A 157 7.66 -8.79 17.07
N ILE A 158 6.36 -8.52 16.81
CA ILE A 158 5.57 -9.20 15.77
C ILE A 158 4.86 -8.16 14.89
N LYS A 159 5.29 -6.92 14.97
CA LYS A 159 4.70 -5.84 14.20
C LYS A 159 5.14 -5.96 12.73
N ILE A 160 4.19 -5.83 11.80
CA ILE A 160 4.47 -5.80 10.34
C ILE A 160 5.38 -4.60 9.98
N GLY A 161 5.47 -3.64 10.88
CA GLY A 161 6.27 -2.42 10.71
C GLY A 161 5.43 -1.26 10.23
N ASP A 162 4.83 -1.40 9.07
CA ASP A 162 3.93 -0.41 8.48
C ASP A 162 3.00 -1.04 7.43
N ASN A 163 2.00 -0.27 7.01
CA ASN A 163 1.05 -0.74 6.00
C ASN A 163 1.64 -0.81 4.57
N ASP A 164 2.83 -0.25 4.31
CA ASP A 164 3.53 -0.45 3.03
C ASP A 164 3.93 -1.93 2.93
N ASN A 165 4.62 -2.46 3.94
CA ASN A 165 5.02 -3.87 4.02
C ASN A 165 3.81 -4.81 4.09
N LEU A 166 2.75 -4.46 4.84
CA LEU A 166 1.51 -5.23 4.85
C LEU A 166 0.93 -5.35 3.43
N SER A 167 0.85 -4.24 2.70
CA SER A 167 0.28 -4.23 1.35
C SER A 167 1.08 -5.07 0.35
N ALA A 168 2.41 -5.06 0.46
CA ALA A 168 3.26 -5.90 -0.38
C ALA A 168 3.05 -7.40 -0.07
N ARG A 169 2.98 -7.76 1.21
CA ARG A 169 2.70 -9.15 1.63
C ARG A 169 1.31 -9.62 1.22
N VAL A 170 0.31 -8.74 1.29
CA VAL A 170 -1.05 -9.02 0.77
C VAL A 170 -1.01 -9.22 -0.74
N ALA A 171 -0.33 -8.34 -1.49
CA ALA A 171 -0.20 -8.47 -2.93
C ALA A 171 0.43 -9.82 -3.34
N VAL A 172 1.50 -10.23 -2.64
CA VAL A 172 2.13 -11.55 -2.85
C VAL A 172 1.18 -12.69 -2.48
N MET A 173 0.45 -12.56 -1.36
CA MET A 173 -0.49 -13.56 -0.86
C MET A 173 -1.58 -13.89 -1.87
N ILE A 174 -2.16 -12.89 -2.52
CA ILE A 174 -3.26 -13.06 -3.47
C ILE A 174 -2.80 -13.15 -4.92
N GLU A 175 -1.48 -13.05 -5.16
CA GLU A 175 -0.89 -13.04 -6.50
C GLU A 175 -1.43 -11.88 -7.36
N ALA A 176 -1.45 -10.68 -6.77
CA ALA A 176 -1.90 -9.47 -7.46
C ALA A 176 -1.00 -9.13 -8.67
N ASP A 177 -1.57 -8.48 -9.67
CA ASP A 177 -0.84 -8.04 -10.87
C ASP A 177 -0.07 -6.75 -10.62
N LEU A 178 -0.58 -5.89 -9.72
CA LEU A 178 0.00 -4.58 -9.44
C LEU A 178 -0.17 -4.20 -7.96
N LEU A 179 0.88 -3.62 -7.38
CA LEU A 179 0.84 -2.92 -6.11
C LEU A 179 0.97 -1.41 -6.34
N VAL A 180 0.03 -0.62 -5.83
CA VAL A 180 0.08 0.84 -5.87
C VAL A 180 0.25 1.38 -4.45
N LEU A 181 1.36 2.07 -4.19
CA LEU A 181 1.67 2.71 -2.91
C LEU A 181 1.43 4.21 -3.04
N LEU A 182 0.33 4.68 -2.47
CA LEU A 182 -0.02 6.10 -2.48
C LEU A 182 0.62 6.84 -1.31
N THR A 183 1.23 7.97 -1.62
CA THR A 183 1.99 8.80 -0.68
C THR A 183 1.74 10.28 -0.95
N ASP A 184 2.26 11.17 -0.11
CA ASP A 184 2.32 12.62 -0.30
C ASP A 184 3.41 13.05 -1.32
N GLN A 185 4.35 12.16 -1.64
CA GLN A 185 5.40 12.41 -2.62
C GLN A 185 5.02 11.92 -4.01
N LYS A 186 5.60 12.55 -5.06
CA LYS A 186 5.32 12.17 -6.46
C LYS A 186 5.89 10.81 -6.85
N GLY A 187 6.91 10.33 -6.15
CA GLY A 187 7.63 9.09 -6.39
C GLY A 187 9.07 9.18 -5.87
N LEU A 188 9.98 8.37 -6.41
CA LEU A 188 11.39 8.33 -6.03
C LEU A 188 12.20 9.40 -6.78
N TYR A 189 13.12 10.02 -6.06
CA TYR A 189 14.12 10.96 -6.58
C TYR A 189 15.52 10.47 -6.25
N THR A 190 16.51 10.92 -7.02
CA THR A 190 17.94 10.59 -6.79
C THR A 190 18.47 11.12 -5.45
N ALA A 191 17.83 12.13 -4.87
CA ALA A 191 18.07 12.70 -3.55
C ALA A 191 16.77 13.35 -3.04
N ASN A 192 16.74 13.81 -1.79
CA ASN A 192 15.58 14.54 -1.27
C ASN A 192 15.41 15.89 -2.01
N PRO A 193 14.33 16.10 -2.79
CA PRO A 193 14.14 17.30 -3.61
C PRO A 193 13.93 18.59 -2.79
N GLU A 194 13.58 18.47 -1.51
CA GLU A 194 13.47 19.62 -0.60
C GLU A 194 14.84 20.13 -0.13
N LYS A 195 15.85 19.23 -0.09
CA LYS A 195 17.20 19.52 0.38
C LYS A 195 18.19 19.71 -0.76
N ASP A 196 17.98 19.03 -1.87
CA ASP A 196 18.86 19.05 -3.04
C ASP A 196 18.08 19.42 -4.31
N LYS A 197 18.32 20.62 -4.81
CA LYS A 197 17.70 21.12 -6.06
C LYS A 197 18.16 20.40 -7.31
N SER A 198 19.25 19.63 -7.25
CA SER A 198 19.73 18.78 -8.35
C SER A 198 19.06 17.43 -8.40
N ALA A 199 18.22 17.08 -7.39
CA ALA A 199 17.48 15.83 -7.35
C ALA A 199 16.61 15.63 -8.60
N ARG A 200 16.81 14.50 -9.28
CA ARG A 200 16.06 14.14 -10.48
C ARG A 200 15.04 13.06 -10.14
N PHE A 201 13.86 13.16 -10.77
CA PHE A 201 12.81 12.18 -10.63
C PHE A 201 13.17 10.88 -11.36
N ILE A 202 12.89 9.74 -10.75
CA ILE A 202 13.12 8.41 -11.30
C ILE A 202 11.78 7.82 -11.74
N TYR A 203 11.60 7.62 -13.04
CA TYR A 203 10.35 7.09 -13.59
C TYR A 203 10.27 5.57 -13.48
N VAL A 204 11.37 4.86 -13.72
CA VAL A 204 11.44 3.39 -13.72
C VAL A 204 12.66 2.91 -12.97
N VAL A 205 12.45 1.93 -12.09
CA VAL A 205 13.48 1.18 -11.40
C VAL A 205 13.40 -0.26 -11.90
N PRO A 206 14.30 -0.71 -12.79
CA PRO A 206 14.30 -2.08 -13.31
C PRO A 206 14.61 -3.10 -12.22
N GLU A 207 15.51 -2.75 -11.29
CA GLU A 207 15.95 -3.59 -10.18
C GLU A 207 16.26 -2.72 -8.96
N ILE A 208 15.88 -3.20 -7.77
CA ILE A 208 16.14 -2.49 -6.51
C ILE A 208 17.54 -2.85 -6.01
N THR A 209 18.51 -2.03 -6.36
CA THR A 209 19.91 -2.13 -5.93
C THR A 209 20.14 -1.41 -4.58
N ASP A 210 21.33 -1.59 -3.99
CA ASP A 210 21.73 -0.85 -2.79
C ASP A 210 21.78 0.67 -3.03
N GLU A 211 22.09 1.10 -4.25
CA GLU A 211 22.06 2.52 -4.64
C GLU A 211 20.62 3.08 -4.58
N ILE A 212 19.64 2.34 -5.08
CA ILE A 212 18.22 2.70 -4.99
C ILE A 212 17.78 2.76 -3.54
N ARG A 213 18.20 1.83 -2.69
CA ARG A 213 17.92 1.85 -1.25
C ARG A 213 18.54 3.08 -0.56
N ALA A 214 19.76 3.45 -0.92
CA ALA A 214 20.46 4.62 -0.39
C ALA A 214 19.77 5.94 -0.76
N MET A 215 19.19 6.06 -1.96
CA MET A 215 18.45 7.24 -2.42
C MET A 215 17.22 7.55 -1.55
N ALA A 216 16.63 6.55 -0.90
CA ALA A 216 15.49 6.71 0.00
C ALA A 216 15.85 7.40 1.34
N GLY A 217 17.08 7.84 1.52
CA GLY A 217 17.57 8.44 2.77
C GLY A 217 17.88 7.38 3.81
N GLY A 218 18.68 6.38 3.43
CA GLY A 218 19.05 5.21 4.22
C GLY A 218 19.49 5.55 5.65
N SER A 219 18.55 5.56 6.58
CA SER A 219 18.87 5.20 7.94
C SER A 219 18.65 3.69 8.06
N VAL A 220 19.73 2.97 8.29
CA VAL A 220 19.74 1.54 8.62
C VAL A 220 19.00 1.25 9.95
N SER A 221 18.44 2.27 10.59
CA SER A 221 17.62 2.17 11.80
C SER A 221 16.14 2.04 11.42
N GLY A 222 15.63 0.81 11.39
CA GLY A 222 14.25 0.40 11.09
C GLY A 222 13.15 0.92 12.01
N LEU A 223 13.10 2.23 12.27
CA LEU A 223 12.13 2.90 13.14
C LEU A 223 11.38 4.05 12.46
N GLY A 224 11.46 4.16 11.12
CA GLY A 224 10.77 5.19 10.35
C GLY A 224 9.34 4.79 10.01
N THR A 225 8.35 5.45 10.61
CA THR A 225 6.94 5.29 10.28
C THR A 225 6.65 5.90 8.89
N GLY A 226 6.68 5.09 7.82
CA GLY A 226 6.08 5.44 6.54
C GLY A 226 6.89 6.34 5.58
N GLY A 227 8.22 6.34 5.64
CA GLY A 227 9.09 7.09 4.72
C GLY A 227 9.27 6.40 3.35
N MET A 228 10.09 6.99 2.45
CA MET A 228 10.41 6.39 1.16
C MET A 228 11.12 5.04 1.32
N SER A 229 11.93 4.85 2.38
CA SER A 229 12.62 3.59 2.69
C SER A 229 11.65 2.42 2.86
N THR A 230 10.53 2.61 3.59
CA THR A 230 9.53 1.56 3.78
C THR A 230 8.81 1.21 2.47
N LYS A 231 8.64 2.18 1.57
CA LYS A 231 8.05 1.95 0.25
C LYS A 231 8.97 1.17 -0.67
N ILE A 232 10.29 1.44 -0.61
CA ILE A 232 11.28 0.66 -1.36
C ILE A 232 11.38 -0.76 -0.80
N GLU A 233 11.27 -0.94 0.52
CA GLU A 233 11.23 -2.27 1.14
C GLU A 233 9.98 -3.04 0.67
N ALA A 234 8.81 -2.43 0.73
CA ALA A 234 7.57 -3.00 0.24
C ALA A 234 7.65 -3.32 -1.27
N ALA A 235 8.18 -2.40 -2.08
CA ALA A 235 8.41 -2.64 -3.49
C ALA A 235 9.36 -3.82 -3.71
N SER A 236 10.42 -3.95 -2.89
CA SER A 236 11.35 -5.09 -2.95
C SER A 236 10.64 -6.42 -2.70
N ILE A 237 9.76 -6.51 -1.70
CA ILE A 237 8.97 -7.70 -1.41
C ILE A 237 8.09 -8.08 -2.61
N ALA A 238 7.37 -7.13 -3.17
CA ALA A 238 6.44 -7.36 -4.28
C ALA A 238 7.19 -7.71 -5.58
N THR A 239 8.22 -6.94 -5.93
CA THR A 239 8.99 -7.15 -7.19
C THR A 239 9.75 -8.46 -7.20
N MET A 240 10.30 -8.91 -6.07
CA MET A 240 10.90 -10.24 -5.95
C MET A 240 9.89 -11.37 -6.24
N SER A 241 8.60 -11.12 -6.06
CA SER A 241 7.52 -12.07 -6.37
C SER A 241 6.93 -11.86 -7.77
N GLY A 242 7.55 -11.02 -8.61
CA GLY A 242 7.14 -10.75 -9.97
C GLY A 242 6.00 -9.74 -10.09
N ILE A 243 5.68 -9.00 -9.03
CA ILE A 243 4.61 -8.00 -9.02
C ILE A 243 5.20 -6.61 -9.27
N ASP A 244 4.76 -5.95 -10.34
CA ASP A 244 5.08 -4.55 -10.58
C ASP A 244 4.55 -3.68 -9.43
N THR A 245 5.34 -2.69 -9.00
CA THR A 245 4.94 -1.79 -7.92
C THR A 245 5.09 -0.35 -8.35
N VAL A 246 4.06 0.47 -8.12
CA VAL A 246 4.11 1.91 -8.40
C VAL A 246 4.01 2.69 -7.09
N VAL A 247 4.97 3.58 -6.87
CA VAL A 247 4.94 4.59 -5.81
C VAL A 247 4.54 5.92 -6.43
N MET A 248 3.40 6.49 -6.04
CA MET A 248 2.87 7.71 -6.64
C MET A 248 2.13 8.59 -5.65
N SER A 249 1.91 9.83 -6.04
CA SER A 249 1.12 10.78 -5.24
C SER A 249 -0.35 10.34 -5.14
N GLY A 250 -0.89 10.37 -3.92
CA GLY A 250 -2.31 10.18 -3.67
C GLY A 250 -3.14 11.48 -3.70
N ALA A 251 -2.54 12.61 -4.08
CA ALA A 251 -3.24 13.91 -4.09
C ALA A 251 -4.37 13.97 -5.15
N GLU A 252 -4.18 13.27 -6.28
CA GLU A 252 -5.14 13.21 -7.39
C GLU A 252 -5.56 11.76 -7.62
N PRO A 253 -6.67 11.28 -7.03
CA PRO A 253 -7.10 9.88 -7.14
C PRO A 253 -7.35 9.40 -8.57
N ALA A 254 -7.76 10.29 -9.49
CA ALA A 254 -7.97 9.97 -10.90
C ALA A 254 -6.70 9.41 -11.58
N ASN A 255 -5.52 9.74 -11.07
CA ASN A 255 -4.25 9.24 -11.60
C ASN A 255 -4.11 7.72 -11.42
N ILE A 256 -4.84 7.09 -10.49
CA ILE A 256 -4.86 5.62 -10.33
C ILE A 256 -5.46 4.99 -11.59
N GLY A 257 -6.61 5.45 -12.04
CA GLY A 257 -7.23 4.96 -13.26
C GLY A 257 -6.47 5.35 -14.53
N ASP A 258 -5.86 6.53 -14.54
CA ASP A 258 -5.01 6.93 -15.67
C ASP A 258 -3.75 6.07 -15.78
N LEU A 259 -3.11 5.72 -14.66
CA LEU A 259 -2.02 4.75 -14.60
C LEU A 259 -2.43 3.42 -15.28
N LEU A 260 -3.61 2.90 -14.97
CA LEU A 260 -4.11 1.65 -15.55
C LEU A 260 -4.49 1.77 -17.04
N ARG A 261 -4.63 2.97 -17.57
CA ARG A 261 -4.79 3.25 -19.01
C ARG A 261 -3.48 3.53 -19.74
N GLY A 262 -2.34 3.39 -19.03
CA GLY A 262 -1.01 3.62 -19.59
C GLY A 262 -0.44 5.02 -19.35
N GLY A 263 -1.08 5.81 -18.50
CA GLY A 263 -0.54 7.09 -18.04
C GLY A 263 0.72 6.91 -17.22
N SER A 264 1.62 7.89 -17.26
CA SER A 264 2.88 7.85 -16.49
C SER A 264 2.72 8.63 -15.19
N HIS A 265 2.49 7.92 -14.11
CA HIS A 265 2.36 8.48 -12.78
C HIS A 265 3.30 7.77 -11.80
N GLY A 266 4.08 8.54 -11.05
CA GLY A 266 4.96 7.99 -10.02
C GLY A 266 6.21 7.29 -10.54
N THR A 267 6.79 6.45 -9.69
CA THR A 267 7.95 5.60 -9.99
C THR A 267 7.50 4.16 -10.08
N LEU A 268 7.75 3.52 -11.22
CA LEU A 268 7.50 2.11 -11.45
C LEU A 268 8.72 1.27 -11.06
N PHE A 269 8.54 0.33 -10.15
CA PHE A 269 9.49 -0.72 -9.79
C PHE A 269 9.05 -2.01 -10.50
N ARG A 270 9.92 -2.56 -11.34
CA ARG A 270 9.61 -3.74 -12.17
C ARG A 270 9.65 -5.02 -11.36
N GLY A 271 8.64 -5.85 -11.55
CA GLY A 271 8.64 -7.21 -11.05
C GLY A 271 9.68 -8.09 -11.72
N SER A 272 10.26 -9.03 -10.95
CA SER A 272 11.25 -9.98 -11.47
C SER A 272 10.67 -10.86 -12.58
N GLU A 273 11.42 -11.04 -13.66
CA GLU A 273 11.05 -11.96 -14.75
C GLU A 273 11.11 -13.44 -14.32
N ASN A 274 11.77 -13.76 -13.20
CA ASN A 274 11.90 -15.11 -12.64
C ASN A 274 11.23 -15.24 -11.25
N PRO A 275 9.91 -15.07 -11.13
CA PRO A 275 9.21 -15.01 -9.85
C PRO A 275 9.27 -16.32 -9.04
N VAL A 276 9.43 -17.48 -9.69
CA VAL A 276 9.49 -18.79 -9.00
C VAL A 276 10.73 -18.89 -8.10
N LEU A 277 11.87 -18.37 -8.54
CA LEU A 277 13.11 -18.31 -7.74
C LEU A 277 12.95 -17.31 -6.60
N SER A 278 12.35 -16.17 -6.87
CA SER A 278 12.10 -15.09 -5.91
C SER A 278 11.14 -15.53 -4.79
N ARG A 279 10.07 -16.25 -5.12
CA ARG A 279 9.13 -16.82 -4.11
C ARG A 279 9.84 -17.80 -3.16
N LYS A 280 10.74 -18.65 -3.66
CA LYS A 280 11.52 -19.56 -2.81
C LYS A 280 12.46 -18.80 -1.89
N MET A 281 13.13 -17.77 -2.39
CA MET A 281 14.03 -16.94 -1.58
C MET A 281 13.25 -16.16 -0.50
N TRP A 282 12.06 -15.64 -0.80
CA TRP A 282 11.22 -14.97 0.16
C TRP A 282 10.76 -15.91 1.30
N ILE A 283 10.34 -17.14 0.99
CA ILE A 283 9.97 -18.16 1.99
C ILE A 283 11.17 -18.53 2.88
N VAL A 284 12.37 -18.54 2.33
CA VAL A 284 13.60 -18.83 3.08
C VAL A 284 14.01 -17.65 3.97
N SER A 285 13.88 -16.42 3.50
CA SER A 285 14.23 -15.21 4.28
C SER A 285 13.27 -14.95 5.46
N CYS A 286 12.01 -15.41 5.39
CA CYS A 286 11.08 -15.37 6.52
C CYS A 286 11.38 -16.42 7.62
N LYS A 287 12.31 -17.36 7.36
CA LYS A 287 12.64 -18.45 8.28
C LYS A 287 13.98 -18.27 9.04
N VAL A 288 14.63 -17.13 8.95
CA VAL A 288 15.83 -16.88 9.77
C VAL A 288 15.36 -16.39 11.14
N PRO A 289 15.38 -17.25 12.18
CA PRO A 289 15.23 -16.78 13.56
C PRO A 289 16.49 -15.98 13.89
N SER A 290 16.30 -14.81 14.45
CA SER A 290 17.32 -14.02 15.12
C SER A 290 17.91 -14.76 16.29
#